data_a73e12ac589cac1513030eb3c1d8f353
#
_entry.id   a73e12ac589cac1513030eb3c1d8f353
#
_cell.length_a   1.000
_cell.length_b   1.000
_cell.length_c   1.000
_cell.angle_alpha   90.00
_cell.angle_beta   90.00
_cell.angle_gamma   90.00
#
_symmetry.space_group_name_H-M   'P 1'
#
loop_
_entity.id
_entity.type
_entity.pdbx_description
1 polymer ?
#
loop_
_entity_poly.entity_id
_entity_poly.type
_entity_poly.pdbx_seq_one_letter_code
_entity_poly.pdbx_strand_id
1 'polypeptide(L)'
;GLRFFGIMKMTILKHVTIVSGTGVGGGSLVYANTLPRPSSAFYNSGSWAGLVDWEGELDKHYKEALRMLGATKNPRLFDADKALKDLALEIGKEKEFSHPDVAVYFGEAGREVADPYFDGEGPSRTGCVHCGGCMTGCRYNSKNTLDKNYLYFAQKLGAEIFAEQEAVGVEPINGGEGGDGYKISLKSSTKIFGGRREVSSKGVVFSGGVLGTVKLLLKLKSTTLPGLSEMVGGDIRTNNETLISVSTLRDDLDMSKGVAIGSILQTDENSHLEAVRYSAGSGFWKLLHLPV
;
A
#
# COMPACT_ATOMS: atom_id res chain seq x y z
N GLY A 1 12.61 -3.52 -24.89
CA GLY A 1 13.26 -3.56 -23.59
C GLY A 1 12.81 -4.75 -22.76
N LEU A 2 13.68 -5.29 -21.93
CA LEU A 2 13.35 -6.36 -20.99
C LEU A 2 12.18 -5.90 -20.09
N ARG A 3 11.07 -6.65 -20.10
CA ARG A 3 9.94 -6.42 -19.20
C ARG A 3 10.10 -7.35 -17.99
N PHE A 4 10.36 -6.76 -16.84
CA PHE A 4 10.33 -7.49 -15.58
C PHE A 4 8.92 -7.36 -14.98
N PHE A 5 8.24 -8.48 -14.80
CA PHE A 5 6.95 -8.55 -14.15
C PHE A 5 7.16 -8.90 -12.67
N GLY A 6 6.70 -8.04 -11.77
CA GLY A 6 6.79 -8.24 -10.33
C GLY A 6 5.73 -7.40 -9.61
N ILE A 7 5.58 -7.64 -8.32
CA ILE A 7 4.61 -6.92 -7.48
C ILE A 7 5.00 -5.46 -7.23
N MET A 8 6.26 -5.10 -7.46
CA MET A 8 6.78 -3.75 -7.24
C MET A 8 7.13 -3.11 -8.58
N LYS A 9 6.57 -1.94 -8.82
CA LYS A 9 6.84 -1.12 -10.02
C LYS A 9 7.53 0.17 -9.60
N MET A 10 8.64 0.48 -10.24
CA MET A 10 9.33 1.76 -10.09
C MET A 10 8.98 2.67 -11.27
N THR A 11 8.58 3.89 -10.99
CA THR A 11 8.32 4.93 -11.99
C THR A 11 9.19 6.12 -11.68
N ILE A 12 10.14 6.42 -12.57
CA ILE A 12 11.06 7.54 -12.42
C ILE A 12 10.50 8.74 -13.17
N LEU A 13 10.23 9.82 -12.47
CA LEU A 13 9.81 11.11 -13.00
C LEU A 13 10.92 12.14 -12.77
N LYS A 14 10.78 13.35 -13.33
CA LYS A 14 11.81 14.40 -13.28
C LYS A 14 12.25 14.77 -11.85
N HIS A 15 11.32 14.77 -10.91
CA HIS A 15 11.55 15.28 -9.55
C HIS A 15 11.21 14.26 -8.45
N VAL A 16 10.74 13.07 -8.81
CA VAL A 16 10.34 12.05 -7.84
C VAL A 16 10.45 10.65 -8.43
N THR A 17 10.88 9.70 -7.61
CA THR A 17 10.82 8.27 -7.93
C THR A 17 9.68 7.65 -7.12
N ILE A 18 8.74 7.02 -7.81
CA ILE A 18 7.57 6.41 -7.19
C ILE A 18 7.71 4.89 -7.23
N VAL A 19 7.63 4.26 -6.06
CA VAL A 19 7.56 2.81 -5.92
C VAL A 19 6.11 2.44 -5.61
N SER A 20 5.50 1.63 -6.44
CA SER A 20 4.08 1.27 -6.34
C SER A 20 3.84 -0.22 -6.43
N GLY A 21 2.75 -0.69 -5.80
CA GLY A 21 2.31 -2.08 -5.91
C GLY A 21 1.61 -2.37 -7.23
N THR A 22 1.85 -3.55 -7.80
CA THR A 22 1.21 -4.03 -9.03
C THR A 22 0.79 -5.47 -8.86
N GLY A 23 -0.48 -5.75 -9.01
CA GLY A 23 -1.05 -7.10 -8.88
C GLY A 23 -2.40 -7.07 -8.17
N VAL A 24 -3.01 -8.24 -8.00
CA VAL A 24 -4.24 -8.42 -7.22
C VAL A 24 -3.93 -8.11 -5.75
N GLY A 25 -4.61 -7.11 -5.19
CA GLY A 25 -4.27 -6.55 -3.87
C GLY A 25 -3.59 -5.17 -3.94
N GLY A 26 -3.12 -4.74 -5.13
CA GLY A 26 -2.61 -3.38 -5.36
C GLY A 26 -1.47 -2.99 -4.44
N GLY A 27 -1.52 -1.78 -3.87
CA GLY A 27 -0.51 -1.24 -2.96
C GLY A 27 -0.29 -2.08 -1.70
N SER A 28 -1.30 -2.85 -1.25
CA SER A 28 -1.15 -3.70 -0.07
C SER A 28 -0.09 -4.81 -0.23
N LEU A 29 0.24 -5.18 -1.46
CA LEU A 29 1.29 -6.16 -1.73
C LEU A 29 2.68 -5.67 -1.29
N VAL A 30 2.92 -4.36 -1.38
CA VAL A 30 4.25 -3.74 -1.16
C VAL A 30 4.29 -2.73 0.00
N TYR A 31 3.17 -2.40 0.66
CA TYR A 31 3.19 -1.49 1.80
C TYR A 31 3.97 -2.09 2.98
N ALA A 32 4.45 -1.24 3.87
CA ALA A 32 5.25 -1.63 5.02
C ALA A 32 4.45 -2.28 6.17
N ASN A 33 3.15 -2.49 5.95
CA ASN A 33 2.16 -3.08 6.88
C ASN A 33 1.91 -2.28 8.17
N THR A 34 2.48 -1.12 8.33
CA THR A 34 2.15 -0.21 9.43
C THR A 34 0.84 0.52 9.16
N LEU A 35 0.06 0.76 10.22
CA LEU A 35 -1.31 1.26 10.14
C LEU A 35 -1.53 2.43 11.13
N PRO A 36 -0.79 3.53 11.03
CA PRO A 36 -0.99 4.69 11.88
C PRO A 36 -2.32 5.36 11.55
N ARG A 37 -2.95 5.96 12.57
CA ARG A 37 -4.09 6.86 12.39
C ARG A 37 -3.59 8.30 12.41
N PRO A 38 -4.18 9.20 11.59
CA PRO A 38 -3.89 10.62 11.66
C PRO A 38 -4.21 11.20 13.05
N SER A 39 -3.52 12.26 13.43
CA SER A 39 -3.84 13.03 14.63
C SER A 39 -5.11 13.86 14.43
N SER A 40 -5.77 14.28 15.53
CA SER A 40 -6.92 15.19 15.47
C SER A 40 -6.58 16.51 14.75
N ALA A 41 -5.36 17.00 14.87
CA ALA A 41 -4.90 18.18 14.14
C ALA A 41 -4.97 18.02 12.62
N PHE A 42 -4.67 16.81 12.10
CA PHE A 42 -4.77 16.51 10.67
C PHE A 42 -6.19 16.67 10.14
N TYR A 43 -7.20 16.17 10.86
CA TYR A 43 -8.61 16.26 10.45
C TYR A 43 -9.13 17.70 10.41
N ASN A 44 -8.54 18.57 11.21
CA ASN A 44 -8.93 19.99 11.33
C ASN A 44 -8.01 20.94 10.53
N SER A 45 -7.24 20.42 9.58
CA SER A 45 -6.30 21.20 8.78
C SER A 45 -6.56 21.08 7.26
N GLY A 46 -5.85 21.88 6.46
CA GLY A 46 -5.91 21.82 5.00
C GLY A 46 -7.26 22.21 4.41
N SER A 47 -7.46 21.88 3.15
CA SER A 47 -8.65 22.24 2.38
C SER A 47 -9.92 21.43 2.75
N TRP A 48 -9.78 20.39 3.55
CA TRP A 48 -10.88 19.55 4.03
C TRP A 48 -11.42 19.97 5.41
N ALA A 49 -10.71 20.84 6.12
CA ALA A 49 -11.13 21.33 7.42
C ALA A 49 -12.53 21.97 7.37
N GLY A 50 -13.39 21.61 8.32
CA GLY A 50 -14.72 22.19 8.43
C GLY A 50 -15.76 21.71 7.41
N LEU A 51 -15.43 20.81 6.47
CA LEU A 51 -16.41 20.24 5.57
C LEU A 51 -17.36 19.26 6.27
N VAL A 52 -16.80 18.43 7.14
CA VAL A 52 -17.54 17.50 8.03
C VAL A 52 -16.68 17.22 9.26
N ASP A 53 -17.24 16.58 10.28
CA ASP A 53 -16.47 15.98 11.39
C ASP A 53 -15.76 14.72 10.89
N TRP A 54 -14.61 14.89 10.25
CA TRP A 54 -13.84 13.79 9.67
C TRP A 54 -13.40 12.75 10.69
N GLU A 55 -13.04 13.18 11.89
CA GLU A 55 -12.58 12.26 12.93
C GLU A 55 -13.72 11.34 13.38
N GLY A 56 -14.91 11.89 13.63
CA GLY A 56 -16.10 11.14 13.99
C GLY A 56 -16.58 10.23 12.84
N GLU A 57 -16.67 10.77 11.62
CA GLU A 57 -17.15 10.02 10.46
C GLU A 57 -16.22 8.84 10.11
N LEU A 58 -14.91 9.02 10.19
CA LEU A 58 -13.94 8.00 9.78
C LEU A 58 -13.63 6.98 10.88
N ASP A 59 -13.93 7.24 12.14
CA ASP A 59 -13.57 6.34 13.25
C ASP A 59 -14.11 4.91 13.07
N LYS A 60 -15.37 4.76 12.67
CA LYS A 60 -15.98 3.44 12.37
C LYS A 60 -15.27 2.72 11.24
N HIS A 61 -14.81 3.47 10.21
CA HIS A 61 -14.11 2.90 9.07
C HIS A 61 -12.67 2.51 9.41
N TYR A 62 -11.97 3.27 10.25
CA TYR A 62 -10.68 2.86 10.79
C TYR A 62 -10.77 1.58 11.61
N LYS A 63 -11.76 1.48 12.50
CA LYS A 63 -11.99 0.27 13.31
C LYS A 63 -12.21 -0.95 12.41
N GLU A 64 -13.04 -0.82 11.39
CA GLU A 64 -13.30 -1.90 10.43
C GLU A 64 -12.06 -2.24 9.60
N ALA A 65 -11.32 -1.25 9.10
CA ALA A 65 -10.10 -1.47 8.35
C ALA A 65 -9.02 -2.20 9.18
N LEU A 66 -8.82 -1.78 10.44
CA LEU A 66 -7.89 -2.44 11.35
C LEU A 66 -8.30 -3.88 11.64
N ARG A 67 -9.60 -4.14 11.84
CA ARG A 67 -10.16 -5.48 12.02
C ARG A 67 -9.91 -6.34 10.78
N MET A 68 -10.24 -5.85 9.59
CA MET A 68 -10.09 -6.58 8.32
C MET A 68 -8.62 -6.85 7.98
N LEU A 69 -7.72 -5.96 8.38
CA LEU A 69 -6.28 -6.14 8.20
C LEU A 69 -5.61 -6.92 9.35
N GLY A 70 -6.40 -7.36 10.35
CA GLY A 70 -5.86 -8.09 11.50
C GLY A 70 -4.76 -7.30 12.21
N ALA A 71 -4.99 -6.00 12.42
CA ALA A 71 -4.01 -5.09 13.00
C ALA A 71 -3.60 -5.56 14.39
N THR A 72 -2.30 -5.66 14.61
CA THR A 72 -1.71 -6.14 15.87
C THR A 72 -0.51 -5.28 16.20
N LYS A 73 -0.38 -4.84 17.45
CA LYS A 73 0.76 -4.08 17.90
C LYS A 73 2.05 -4.88 17.69
N ASN A 74 3.09 -4.26 17.11
CA ASN A 74 4.37 -4.94 16.90
C ASN A 74 4.93 -5.41 18.25
N PRO A 75 5.08 -6.73 18.47
CA PRO A 75 5.42 -7.27 19.80
C PRO A 75 6.92 -7.20 20.10
N ARG A 76 7.79 -6.94 19.10
CA ARG A 76 9.22 -7.10 19.26
C ARG A 76 10.03 -6.05 18.49
N LEU A 77 11.01 -5.47 19.17
CA LEU A 77 12.02 -4.58 18.60
C LEU A 77 13.27 -5.36 18.19
N PHE A 78 13.84 -4.99 17.05
CA PHE A 78 15.12 -5.50 16.54
C PHE A 78 16.14 -4.34 16.46
N ASP A 79 17.33 -4.60 15.99
CA ASP A 79 18.46 -3.66 16.12
C ASP A 79 18.19 -2.28 15.49
N ALA A 80 17.53 -2.22 14.32
CA ALA A 80 17.16 -0.94 13.75
C ALA A 80 16.11 -0.17 14.60
N ASP A 81 15.19 -0.89 15.23
CA ASP A 81 14.18 -0.28 16.12
C ASP A 81 14.83 0.23 17.41
N LYS A 82 15.81 -0.53 17.96
CA LYS A 82 16.57 -0.12 19.14
C LYS A 82 17.40 1.14 18.84
N ALA A 83 18.07 1.19 17.67
CA ALA A 83 18.79 2.39 17.25
C ALA A 83 17.90 3.63 17.17
N LEU A 84 16.66 3.49 16.65
CA LEU A 84 15.69 4.58 16.65
C LEU A 84 15.25 4.95 18.08
N LYS A 85 15.12 3.99 18.97
CA LYS A 85 14.81 4.22 20.38
C LYS A 85 15.96 4.96 21.09
N ASP A 86 17.21 4.57 20.82
CA ASP A 86 18.40 5.24 21.38
C ASP A 86 18.48 6.69 20.91
N LEU A 87 18.18 6.95 19.63
CA LEU A 87 18.05 8.31 19.11
C LEU A 87 16.96 9.08 19.86
N ALA A 88 15.80 8.48 20.12
CA ALA A 88 14.73 9.11 20.88
C ALA A 88 15.18 9.55 22.28
N LEU A 89 15.99 8.71 22.96
CA LEU A 89 16.60 9.03 24.25
C LEU A 89 17.56 10.21 24.14
N GLU A 90 18.46 10.19 23.14
CA GLU A 90 19.46 11.25 22.94
C GLU A 90 18.84 12.62 22.70
N ILE A 91 17.72 12.67 21.96
CA ILE A 91 17.02 13.95 21.67
C ILE A 91 15.92 14.29 22.69
N GLY A 92 15.79 13.53 23.79
CA GLY A 92 14.81 13.77 24.84
C GLY A 92 13.35 13.50 24.45
N LYS A 93 13.12 12.61 23.47
CA LYS A 93 11.78 12.25 22.92
C LYS A 93 11.40 10.78 23.13
N GLU A 94 11.84 10.18 24.23
CA GLU A 94 11.53 8.78 24.52
C GLU A 94 10.02 8.48 24.60
N LYS A 95 9.23 9.43 25.09
CA LYS A 95 7.78 9.28 25.23
C LYS A 95 7.04 9.27 23.88
N GLU A 96 7.64 9.83 22.87
CA GLU A 96 7.17 9.92 21.49
C GLU A 96 7.56 8.70 20.65
N PHE A 97 8.38 7.80 21.21
CA PHE A 97 8.70 6.51 20.60
C PHE A 97 7.59 5.51 20.82
N SER A 98 7.17 4.82 19.76
CA SER A 98 6.07 3.86 19.83
C SER A 98 6.28 2.63 18.96
N HIS A 99 5.53 1.56 19.29
CA HIS A 99 5.36 0.38 18.47
C HIS A 99 4.08 0.55 17.66
N PRO A 100 4.14 0.58 16.33
CA PRO A 100 2.94 0.72 15.50
C PRO A 100 2.06 -0.54 15.54
N ASP A 101 0.78 -0.34 15.24
CA ASP A 101 -0.08 -1.42 14.80
C ASP A 101 0.32 -1.83 13.37
N VAL A 102 0.45 -3.13 13.16
CA VAL A 102 0.89 -3.68 11.86
C VAL A 102 -0.03 -4.81 11.41
N ALA A 103 -0.23 -4.89 10.11
CA ALA A 103 -1.06 -5.92 9.48
C ALA A 103 -0.27 -7.24 9.29
N VAL A 104 0.13 -7.86 10.39
CA VAL A 104 0.94 -9.08 10.40
C VAL A 104 0.43 -10.06 11.45
N TYR A 105 0.33 -11.33 11.08
CA TYR A 105 0.03 -12.41 12.02
C TYR A 105 1.31 -12.85 12.75
N PHE A 106 1.32 -12.74 14.09
CA PHE A 106 2.46 -13.08 14.97
C PHE A 106 2.30 -14.40 15.72
N GLY A 107 1.56 -15.37 15.19
CA GLY A 107 1.51 -16.71 15.77
C GLY A 107 2.87 -17.39 15.90
N GLU A 108 2.91 -18.67 16.19
CA GLU A 108 4.16 -19.44 16.22
C GLU A 108 4.92 -19.30 14.89
N ALA A 109 6.18 -18.85 14.96
CA ALA A 109 6.99 -18.50 13.79
C ALA A 109 7.09 -19.66 12.79
N GLY A 110 6.71 -19.41 11.56
CA GLY A 110 6.74 -20.40 10.47
C GLY A 110 5.65 -21.47 10.53
N ARG A 111 4.77 -21.46 11.54
CA ARG A 111 3.64 -22.40 11.64
C ARG A 111 2.41 -21.85 10.97
N GLU A 112 1.84 -22.62 10.06
CA GLU A 112 0.55 -22.32 9.45
C GLU A 112 -0.60 -22.70 10.38
N VAL A 113 -1.61 -21.85 10.42
CA VAL A 113 -2.89 -22.08 11.12
C VAL A 113 -4.03 -21.77 10.18
N ALA A 114 -5.21 -22.38 10.42
CA ALA A 114 -6.45 -21.94 9.80
C ALA A 114 -6.71 -20.47 10.11
N ASP A 115 -7.67 -19.86 9.41
CA ASP A 115 -7.99 -18.43 9.57
C ASP A 115 -8.01 -17.96 11.03
N PRO A 116 -7.13 -17.00 11.42
CA PRO A 116 -7.08 -16.47 12.78
C PRO A 116 -7.91 -15.19 12.99
N TYR A 117 -8.68 -14.72 11.99
CA TYR A 117 -9.28 -13.39 11.99
C TYR A 117 -10.78 -13.34 11.72
N PHE A 118 -11.35 -14.35 11.05
CA PHE A 118 -12.71 -14.31 10.50
C PHE A 118 -13.51 -15.55 10.84
N ASP A 119 -13.34 -16.08 12.05
CA ASP A 119 -14.09 -17.24 12.59
C ASP A 119 -13.98 -18.51 11.72
N GLY A 120 -12.85 -18.67 11.03
CA GLY A 120 -12.61 -19.80 10.12
C GLY A 120 -13.09 -19.58 8.68
N GLU A 121 -13.69 -18.45 8.38
CA GLU A 121 -14.20 -18.12 7.04
C GLU A 121 -13.14 -17.53 6.10
N GLY A 122 -12.03 -17.05 6.64
CA GLY A 122 -10.91 -16.49 5.92
C GLY A 122 -9.86 -17.51 5.51
N PRO A 123 -8.82 -17.10 4.75
CA PRO A 123 -7.70 -17.96 4.39
C PRO A 123 -6.71 -18.14 5.53
N SER A 124 -5.94 -19.24 5.49
CA SER A 124 -4.88 -19.55 6.47
C SER A 124 -3.83 -18.44 6.58
N ARG A 125 -3.12 -18.41 7.69
CA ARG A 125 -1.94 -17.55 7.95
C ARG A 125 -0.81 -18.37 8.53
N THR A 126 0.41 -17.87 8.33
CA THR A 126 1.61 -18.44 8.93
C THR A 126 2.23 -17.42 9.88
N GLY A 127 2.66 -17.85 11.06
CA GLY A 127 3.29 -16.97 12.04
C GLY A 127 4.55 -16.29 11.48
N CYS A 128 4.70 -14.99 11.76
CA CYS A 128 5.78 -14.16 11.22
C CYS A 128 7.17 -14.63 11.72
N VAL A 129 8.12 -14.81 10.80
CA VAL A 129 9.52 -15.17 11.07
C VAL A 129 10.44 -13.95 11.17
N HIS A 130 9.90 -12.74 11.17
CA HIS A 130 10.65 -11.49 11.30
C HIS A 130 11.79 -11.30 10.26
N CYS A 131 11.53 -11.65 8.99
CA CYS A 131 12.55 -11.62 7.93
C CYS A 131 12.75 -10.26 7.27
N GLY A 132 12.00 -9.20 7.63
CA GLY A 132 12.07 -7.87 7.01
C GLY A 132 11.53 -7.77 5.58
N GLY A 133 10.99 -8.84 5.00
CA GLY A 133 10.59 -8.92 3.60
C GLY A 133 9.18 -8.38 3.27
N CYS A 134 8.55 -7.61 4.15
CA CYS A 134 7.14 -7.21 3.99
C CYS A 134 6.89 -6.40 2.71
N MET A 135 7.79 -5.48 2.35
CA MET A 135 7.63 -4.61 1.18
C MET A 135 8.01 -5.28 -0.15
N THR A 136 8.71 -6.42 -0.10
CA THR A 136 9.09 -7.18 -1.31
C THR A 136 8.19 -8.38 -1.56
N GLY A 137 7.09 -8.50 -0.81
CA GLY A 137 6.15 -9.61 -0.81
C GLY A 137 6.46 -10.61 0.30
N CYS A 138 5.47 -10.88 1.14
CA CYS A 138 5.61 -11.81 2.24
C CYS A 138 5.61 -13.26 1.74
N ARG A 139 6.76 -13.94 1.81
CA ARG A 139 6.92 -15.35 1.38
C ARG A 139 6.28 -16.35 2.34
N TYR A 140 6.01 -15.92 3.57
CA TYR A 140 5.57 -16.78 4.66
C TYR A 140 4.06 -16.68 4.94
N ASN A 141 3.31 -15.94 4.12
CA ASN A 141 1.87 -15.77 4.32
C ASN A 141 1.47 -15.14 5.68
N SER A 142 2.38 -14.34 6.28
CA SER A 142 2.14 -13.71 7.59
C SER A 142 1.53 -12.30 7.45
N LYS A 143 1.82 -11.59 6.35
CA LYS A 143 1.36 -10.23 6.10
C LYS A 143 -0.08 -10.25 5.57
N ASN A 144 -0.94 -9.41 6.14
CA ASN A 144 -2.30 -9.22 5.65
C ASN A 144 -2.32 -8.21 4.50
N THR A 145 -2.68 -8.69 3.33
CA THR A 145 -2.85 -7.95 2.09
C THR A 145 -4.30 -8.06 1.62
N LEU A 146 -4.78 -7.17 0.77
CA LEU A 146 -6.21 -7.10 0.43
C LEU A 146 -6.75 -8.33 -0.30
N ASP A 147 -5.90 -9.13 -0.92
CA ASP A 147 -6.24 -10.43 -1.49
C ASP A 147 -6.60 -11.49 -0.44
N LYS A 148 -6.25 -11.26 0.83
CA LYS A 148 -6.50 -12.19 1.95
C LYS A 148 -7.70 -11.80 2.83
N ASN A 149 -8.36 -10.71 2.52
CA ASN A 149 -9.52 -10.21 3.25
C ASN A 149 -10.59 -9.67 2.30
N TYR A 150 -10.61 -8.37 1.99
CA TYR A 150 -11.68 -7.79 1.16
C TYR A 150 -11.87 -8.49 -0.19
N LEU A 151 -10.79 -8.75 -0.93
CA LEU A 151 -10.90 -9.41 -2.24
C LEU A 151 -11.26 -10.89 -2.10
N TYR A 152 -10.73 -11.56 -1.07
CA TYR A 152 -11.08 -12.95 -0.77
C TYR A 152 -12.57 -13.10 -0.52
N PHE A 153 -13.14 -12.26 0.33
CA PHE A 153 -14.58 -12.31 0.63
C PHE A 153 -15.43 -11.83 -0.56
N ALA A 154 -14.97 -10.84 -1.32
CA ALA A 154 -15.67 -10.43 -2.54
C ALA A 154 -15.78 -11.60 -3.54
N GLN A 155 -14.72 -12.39 -3.72
CA GLN A 155 -14.76 -13.59 -4.56
C GLN A 155 -15.72 -14.66 -4.00
N LYS A 156 -15.73 -14.90 -2.68
CA LYS A 156 -16.70 -15.81 -2.05
C LYS A 156 -18.15 -15.35 -2.29
N LEU A 157 -18.39 -14.06 -2.43
CA LEU A 157 -19.69 -13.45 -2.73
C LEU A 157 -19.99 -13.37 -4.24
N GLY A 158 -19.14 -13.93 -5.10
CA GLY A 158 -19.37 -14.02 -6.54
C GLY A 158 -18.70 -12.92 -7.38
N ALA A 159 -17.86 -12.06 -6.79
CA ALA A 159 -17.08 -11.13 -7.59
C ALA A 159 -16.01 -11.86 -8.41
N GLU A 160 -15.86 -11.50 -9.68
CA GLU A 160 -14.83 -12.05 -10.55
C GLU A 160 -13.62 -11.12 -10.60
N ILE A 161 -12.42 -11.68 -10.42
CA ILE A 161 -11.15 -10.95 -10.52
C ILE A 161 -10.44 -11.35 -11.81
N PHE A 162 -10.33 -10.43 -12.74
CA PHE A 162 -9.55 -10.60 -13.97
C PHE A 162 -8.11 -10.15 -13.74
N ALA A 163 -7.27 -11.04 -13.25
CA ALA A 163 -5.84 -10.77 -13.08
C ALA A 163 -5.14 -10.55 -14.43
N GLU A 164 -3.99 -9.89 -14.41
CA GLU A 164 -3.15 -9.60 -15.59
C GLU A 164 -3.88 -8.83 -16.70
N GLN A 165 -4.89 -8.04 -16.35
CA GLN A 165 -5.61 -7.16 -17.27
C GLN A 165 -5.35 -5.69 -16.97
N GLU A 166 -5.21 -4.90 -18.02
CA GLU A 166 -5.14 -3.44 -17.97
C GLU A 166 -6.36 -2.87 -18.69
N ALA A 167 -7.15 -2.05 -17.98
CA ALA A 167 -8.21 -1.27 -18.62
C ALA A 167 -7.59 -0.14 -19.44
N VAL A 168 -7.91 -0.09 -20.74
CA VAL A 168 -7.32 0.86 -21.70
C VAL A 168 -8.34 1.77 -22.37
N GLY A 169 -9.61 1.50 -22.16
CA GLY A 169 -10.74 2.31 -22.66
C GLY A 169 -11.98 2.06 -21.82
N VAL A 170 -12.79 3.09 -21.70
CA VAL A 170 -14.15 3.06 -21.15
C VAL A 170 -14.99 3.98 -22.04
N GLU A 171 -16.10 3.49 -22.52
CA GLU A 171 -17.02 4.28 -23.33
C GLU A 171 -18.47 4.02 -22.94
N PRO A 172 -19.36 5.01 -22.94
CA PRO A 172 -20.78 4.80 -22.74
C PRO A 172 -21.35 3.92 -23.87
N ILE A 173 -22.26 3.03 -23.52
CA ILE A 173 -23.03 2.26 -24.51
C ILE A 173 -23.98 3.21 -25.24
N ASN A 174 -24.17 3.00 -26.54
CA ASN A 174 -25.01 3.82 -27.43
C ASN A 174 -24.60 5.30 -27.50
N GLY A 175 -23.39 5.68 -27.17
CA GLY A 175 -22.90 7.06 -27.23
C GLY A 175 -23.60 8.03 -26.26
N GLY A 176 -24.33 7.52 -25.27
CA GLY A 176 -25.06 8.29 -24.27
C GLY A 176 -24.20 8.74 -23.08
N GLU A 177 -24.87 9.26 -22.05
CA GLU A 177 -24.26 9.73 -20.80
C GLU A 177 -24.05 8.61 -19.77
N GLY A 178 -24.07 7.33 -20.20
CA GLY A 178 -23.85 6.17 -19.35
C GLY A 178 -25.13 5.55 -18.75
N GLY A 179 -26.33 6.01 -19.11
CA GLY A 179 -27.60 5.45 -18.67
C GLY A 179 -27.78 3.98 -19.06
N ASP A 180 -27.27 3.58 -20.21
CA ASP A 180 -27.29 2.20 -20.72
C ASP A 180 -26.08 1.37 -20.22
N GLY A 181 -25.19 1.98 -19.42
CA GLY A 181 -23.96 1.37 -18.95
C GLY A 181 -22.73 1.72 -19.80
N TYR A 182 -21.67 0.95 -19.57
CA TYR A 182 -20.35 1.22 -20.16
C TYR A 182 -19.75 -0.05 -20.76
N LYS A 183 -19.01 0.12 -21.84
CA LYS A 183 -18.12 -0.88 -22.42
C LYS A 183 -16.69 -0.58 -22.00
N ILE A 184 -15.99 -1.58 -21.45
CA ILE A 184 -14.63 -1.48 -20.94
C ILE A 184 -13.71 -2.32 -21.81
N SER A 185 -12.72 -1.67 -22.44
CA SER A 185 -11.70 -2.35 -23.23
C SER A 185 -10.53 -2.74 -22.36
N LEU A 186 -10.17 -4.02 -22.38
CA LEU A 186 -9.08 -4.64 -21.64
C LEU A 186 -7.99 -5.13 -22.57
N LYS A 187 -6.74 -5.09 -22.10
CA LYS A 187 -5.62 -5.78 -22.75
C LYS A 187 -4.80 -6.55 -21.71
N SER A 188 -4.10 -7.61 -22.12
CA SER A 188 -3.16 -8.26 -21.23
C SER A 188 -2.06 -7.30 -20.78
N SER A 189 -1.75 -7.26 -19.47
CA SER A 189 -0.65 -6.49 -18.91
C SER A 189 0.69 -7.21 -19.00
N THR A 190 0.69 -8.53 -19.17
CA THR A 190 1.90 -9.39 -19.15
C THR A 190 2.27 -9.95 -20.50
N LYS A 191 1.30 -10.23 -21.39
CA LYS A 191 1.55 -10.81 -22.70
C LYS A 191 1.79 -9.74 -23.77
N ILE A 192 2.82 -9.91 -24.58
CA ILE A 192 3.17 -8.98 -25.69
C ILE A 192 2.11 -9.07 -26.80
N PHE A 193 1.67 -10.28 -27.14
CA PHE A 193 0.66 -10.57 -28.17
C PHE A 193 -0.68 -10.98 -27.55
N GLY A 194 -1.03 -10.40 -26.39
CA GLY A 194 -2.31 -10.62 -25.74
C GLY A 194 -3.44 -9.95 -26.53
N GLY A 195 -4.52 -10.68 -26.80
CA GLY A 195 -5.70 -10.13 -27.43
C GLY A 195 -6.36 -9.04 -26.60
N ARG A 196 -7.19 -8.21 -27.23
CA ARG A 196 -8.11 -7.32 -26.53
C ARG A 196 -9.36 -8.09 -26.11
N ARG A 197 -9.88 -7.74 -24.95
CA ARG A 197 -11.16 -8.25 -24.44
C ARG A 197 -12.04 -7.05 -24.11
N GLU A 198 -13.33 -7.21 -24.30
CA GLU A 198 -14.32 -6.21 -23.89
C GLU A 198 -15.26 -6.83 -22.85
N VAL A 199 -15.65 -6.04 -21.88
CA VAL A 199 -16.67 -6.33 -20.89
C VAL A 199 -17.63 -5.17 -20.77
N SER A 200 -18.87 -5.43 -20.42
CA SER A 200 -19.89 -4.39 -20.21
C SER A 200 -20.33 -4.37 -18.76
N SER A 201 -20.65 -3.20 -18.25
CA SER A 201 -21.12 -3.00 -16.87
C SER A 201 -22.08 -1.80 -16.81
N LYS A 202 -23.02 -1.84 -15.86
CA LYS A 202 -23.90 -0.70 -15.57
C LYS A 202 -23.18 0.49 -14.98
N GLY A 203 -22.06 0.29 -14.28
CA GLY A 203 -21.25 1.35 -13.68
C GLY A 203 -19.78 0.96 -13.65
N VAL A 204 -18.90 1.95 -13.58
CA VAL A 204 -17.44 1.75 -13.51
C VAL A 204 -16.87 2.56 -12.35
N VAL A 205 -16.06 1.90 -11.51
CA VAL A 205 -15.30 2.54 -10.43
C VAL A 205 -13.82 2.53 -10.81
N PHE A 206 -13.21 3.71 -10.93
CA PHE A 206 -11.79 3.87 -11.24
C PHE A 206 -10.97 3.85 -9.94
N SER A 207 -10.40 2.72 -9.57
CA SER A 207 -9.60 2.53 -8.35
C SER A 207 -8.28 1.80 -8.60
N GLY A 208 -7.70 1.96 -9.79
CA GLY A 208 -6.47 1.29 -10.23
C GLY A 208 -5.16 2.00 -9.83
N GLY A 209 -5.17 2.84 -8.80
CA GLY A 209 -4.03 3.64 -8.34
C GLY A 209 -3.83 4.92 -9.15
N VAL A 210 -3.25 5.94 -8.51
CA VAL A 210 -3.16 7.32 -9.06
C VAL A 210 -2.52 7.36 -10.44
N LEU A 211 -1.34 6.77 -10.61
CA LEU A 211 -0.58 6.84 -11.87
C LEU A 211 -1.33 6.22 -13.06
N GLY A 212 -2.01 5.11 -12.86
CA GLY A 212 -2.78 4.44 -13.90
C GLY A 212 -4.11 5.13 -14.17
N THR A 213 -4.85 5.43 -13.11
CA THR A 213 -6.20 6.01 -13.17
C THR A 213 -6.17 7.41 -13.79
N VAL A 214 -5.30 8.30 -13.31
CA VAL A 214 -5.24 9.68 -13.85
C VAL A 214 -4.86 9.68 -15.33
N LYS A 215 -3.86 8.87 -15.71
CA LYS A 215 -3.47 8.74 -17.11
C LYS A 215 -4.62 8.24 -18.01
N LEU A 216 -5.38 7.25 -17.52
CA LEU A 216 -6.54 6.74 -18.22
C LEU A 216 -7.64 7.81 -18.32
N LEU A 217 -7.98 8.47 -17.23
CA LEU A 217 -9.02 9.52 -17.22
C LEU A 217 -8.68 10.69 -18.14
N LEU A 218 -7.42 11.15 -18.18
CA LEU A 218 -6.98 12.19 -19.13
C LEU A 218 -7.17 11.76 -20.58
N LYS A 219 -6.86 10.50 -20.90
CA LYS A 219 -7.14 9.94 -22.22
C LYS A 219 -8.63 9.88 -22.51
N LEU A 220 -9.45 9.39 -21.58
CA LEU A 220 -10.89 9.26 -21.77
C LEU A 220 -11.56 10.62 -21.92
N LYS A 221 -11.12 11.64 -21.18
CA LYS A 221 -11.58 13.01 -21.30
C LYS A 221 -11.40 13.56 -22.71
N SER A 222 -10.28 13.25 -23.36
CA SER A 222 -10.03 13.67 -24.75
C SER A 222 -10.70 12.79 -25.80
N THR A 223 -11.40 11.71 -25.40
CA THR A 223 -12.00 10.74 -26.34
C THR A 223 -13.46 10.43 -26.02
N THR A 224 -13.69 9.46 -25.12
CA THR A 224 -15.01 8.85 -24.90
C THR A 224 -15.79 9.44 -23.71
N LEU A 225 -15.14 10.21 -22.84
CA LEU A 225 -15.76 10.83 -21.67
C LEU A 225 -15.44 12.35 -21.60
N PRO A 226 -15.85 13.15 -22.60
CA PRO A 226 -15.48 14.57 -22.66
C PRO A 226 -16.09 15.42 -21.54
N GLY A 227 -17.11 14.94 -20.85
CA GLY A 227 -17.73 15.61 -19.71
C GLY A 227 -16.96 15.50 -18.40
N LEU A 228 -15.77 14.84 -18.36
CA LEU A 228 -14.94 14.81 -17.18
C LEU A 228 -14.41 16.20 -16.81
N SER A 229 -14.36 16.50 -15.51
CA SER A 229 -13.91 17.78 -14.96
C SER A 229 -12.55 18.22 -15.50
N GLU A 230 -12.37 19.54 -15.70
CA GLU A 230 -11.07 20.15 -16.02
C GLU A 230 -10.02 19.92 -14.92
N MET A 231 -10.45 19.62 -13.70
CA MET A 231 -9.54 19.34 -12.58
C MET A 231 -8.88 17.94 -12.65
N VAL A 232 -9.29 17.08 -13.59
CA VAL A 232 -8.64 15.77 -13.76
C VAL A 232 -7.17 15.95 -14.10
N GLY A 233 -6.29 15.42 -13.25
CA GLY A 233 -4.84 15.53 -13.39
C GLY A 233 -4.23 16.79 -12.78
N GLY A 234 -5.06 17.71 -12.25
CA GLY A 234 -4.59 18.84 -11.46
C GLY A 234 -4.21 18.44 -10.04
N ASP A 235 -3.33 19.20 -9.43
CA ASP A 235 -2.95 19.11 -8.00
C ASP A 235 -2.56 17.71 -7.50
N ILE A 236 -1.93 16.90 -8.33
CA ILE A 236 -1.42 15.58 -7.92
C ILE A 236 -0.32 15.78 -6.86
N ARG A 237 -0.46 15.07 -5.74
CA ARG A 237 0.50 15.07 -4.62
C ARG A 237 1.06 13.67 -4.40
N THR A 238 2.25 13.62 -3.82
CA THR A 238 2.86 12.41 -3.24
C THR A 238 2.60 12.39 -1.74
N ASN A 239 2.94 11.29 -1.08
CA ASN A 239 2.84 11.16 0.37
C ASN A 239 3.96 11.92 1.15
N ASN A 240 4.75 12.72 0.47
CA ASN A 240 5.77 13.61 1.08
C ASN A 240 6.77 12.89 2.01
N GLU A 241 7.20 11.70 1.61
CA GLU A 241 8.19 10.89 2.33
C GLU A 241 9.60 11.15 1.79
N THR A 242 10.58 11.12 2.70
CA THR A 242 12.01 11.13 2.37
C THR A 242 12.66 9.88 2.96
N LEU A 243 13.36 9.11 2.13
CA LEU A 243 14.15 7.96 2.58
C LEU A 243 15.57 8.39 2.88
N ILE A 244 15.97 8.23 4.14
CA ILE A 244 17.34 8.41 4.61
C ILE A 244 17.95 7.04 4.85
N SER A 245 19.12 6.78 4.28
CA SER A 245 19.84 5.53 4.50
C SER A 245 20.94 5.73 5.53
N VAL A 246 20.89 4.93 6.58
CA VAL A 246 21.95 4.87 7.59
C VAL A 246 22.67 3.53 7.47
N SER A 247 23.98 3.55 7.43
CA SER A 247 24.82 2.36 7.36
C SER A 247 25.69 2.24 8.61
N THR A 248 25.89 1.01 9.08
CA THR A 248 26.83 0.71 10.16
C THR A 248 27.95 -0.18 9.64
N LEU A 249 29.13 -0.05 10.21
CA LEU A 249 30.29 -0.94 9.99
C LEU A 249 30.33 -2.08 11.03
N ARG A 250 29.38 -2.13 11.96
CA ARG A 250 29.27 -3.17 12.96
C ARG A 250 28.62 -4.40 12.36
N ASP A 251 29.30 -5.53 12.46
CA ASP A 251 28.88 -6.86 11.95
C ASP A 251 28.12 -7.69 12.99
N ASP A 252 28.09 -7.26 14.25
CA ASP A 252 27.27 -7.83 15.31
C ASP A 252 25.79 -7.40 15.27
N LEU A 253 25.42 -6.48 14.37
CA LEU A 253 24.05 -5.97 14.20
C LEU A 253 23.39 -6.52 12.93
N ASP A 254 22.13 -6.97 13.06
CA ASP A 254 21.31 -7.39 11.91
C ASP A 254 20.15 -6.42 11.65
N MET A 255 20.41 -5.39 10.86
CA MET A 255 19.41 -4.38 10.48
C MET A 255 18.30 -4.92 9.56
N SER A 256 18.41 -6.15 9.06
CA SER A 256 17.40 -6.77 8.18
C SER A 256 16.27 -7.46 8.95
N LYS A 257 16.44 -7.75 10.23
CA LYS A 257 15.46 -8.45 11.07
C LYS A 257 14.32 -7.55 11.54
N GLY A 258 13.11 -8.11 11.59
CA GLY A 258 11.90 -7.44 12.05
C GLY A 258 10.78 -7.47 11.03
N VAL A 259 9.74 -6.66 11.25
CA VAL A 259 8.77 -6.28 10.24
C VAL A 259 9.27 -5.03 9.48
N ALA A 260 8.72 -4.71 8.32
CA ALA A 260 9.26 -3.61 7.49
C ALA A 260 9.37 -2.29 8.24
N ILE A 261 8.34 -1.88 8.97
CA ILE A 261 8.36 -0.76 9.91
C ILE A 261 7.99 -1.32 11.27
N GLY A 262 8.93 -1.35 12.20
CA GLY A 262 8.76 -1.95 13.54
C GLY A 262 8.60 -0.94 14.66
N SER A 263 8.95 0.33 14.40
CA SER A 263 8.91 1.42 15.37
C SER A 263 8.73 2.78 14.68
N ILE A 264 8.13 3.72 15.41
CA ILE A 264 7.87 5.09 14.99
C ILE A 264 8.33 6.03 16.10
N LEU A 265 8.99 7.12 15.74
CA LEU A 265 9.38 8.22 16.61
C LEU A 265 8.76 9.51 16.08
N GLN A 266 7.81 10.09 16.83
CA GLN A 266 7.26 11.40 16.50
C GLN A 266 8.29 12.49 16.83
N THR A 267 8.74 13.22 15.81
CA THR A 267 9.77 14.26 15.98
C THR A 267 9.19 15.64 16.28
N ASP A 268 8.02 15.93 15.74
CA ASP A 268 7.22 17.12 16.03
C ASP A 268 5.74 16.83 15.73
N GLU A 269 4.88 17.84 15.76
CA GLU A 269 3.42 17.66 15.55
C GLU A 269 3.06 17.16 14.13
N ASN A 270 3.96 17.36 13.15
CA ASN A 270 3.73 17.08 11.72
C ASN A 270 4.70 16.07 11.11
N SER A 271 5.71 15.65 11.86
CA SER A 271 6.80 14.80 11.33
C SER A 271 7.15 13.63 12.23
N HIS A 272 7.48 12.51 11.63
CA HIS A 272 7.95 11.34 12.36
C HIS A 272 9.05 10.60 11.58
N LEU A 273 9.82 9.81 12.30
CA LEU A 273 10.82 8.89 11.76
C LEU A 273 10.33 7.44 11.93
N GLU A 274 10.59 6.63 10.92
CA GLU A 274 10.28 5.21 10.93
C GLU A 274 11.52 4.37 10.63
N ALA A 275 11.78 3.34 11.41
CA ALA A 275 12.85 2.39 11.15
C ALA A 275 12.44 1.42 10.04
N VAL A 276 12.69 1.80 8.79
CA VAL A 276 12.35 0.99 7.59
C VAL A 276 13.45 -0.01 7.29
N ARG A 277 13.08 -1.23 6.95
CA ARG A 277 14.03 -2.28 6.56
C ARG A 277 13.54 -3.18 5.45
N TYR A 278 14.50 -3.80 4.78
CA TYR A 278 14.29 -4.87 3.81
C TYR A 278 14.99 -6.15 4.29
N SER A 279 14.53 -7.31 3.78
CA SER A 279 15.14 -8.60 4.12
C SER A 279 16.62 -8.69 3.75
N ALA A 280 17.33 -9.61 4.36
CA ALA A 280 18.70 -9.96 3.97
C ALA A 280 18.78 -10.21 2.45
N GLY A 281 19.87 -9.79 1.81
CA GLY A 281 20.06 -9.86 0.37
C GLY A 281 19.48 -8.67 -0.44
N SER A 282 18.82 -7.72 0.20
CA SER A 282 18.25 -6.52 -0.45
C SER A 282 19.26 -5.37 -0.62
N GLY A 283 20.55 -5.65 -0.57
CA GLY A 283 21.64 -4.65 -0.60
C GLY A 283 21.69 -3.78 -1.86
N PHE A 284 21.03 -4.19 -2.96
CA PHE A 284 20.96 -3.36 -4.18
C PHE A 284 20.30 -1.99 -3.94
N TRP A 285 19.44 -1.85 -2.94
CA TRP A 285 18.85 -0.57 -2.57
C TRP A 285 19.89 0.49 -2.20
N LYS A 286 21.07 0.06 -1.71
CA LYS A 286 22.19 0.98 -1.41
C LYS A 286 22.68 1.73 -2.65
N LEU A 287 22.49 1.17 -3.85
CA LEU A 287 22.89 1.81 -5.12
C LEU A 287 21.96 2.96 -5.52
N LEU A 288 20.79 3.06 -4.90
CA LEU A 288 19.81 4.13 -5.17
C LEU A 288 19.94 5.32 -4.22
N HIS A 289 20.84 5.25 -3.24
CA HIS A 289 21.09 6.33 -2.30
C HIS A 289 22.31 7.14 -2.75
N LEU A 290 22.15 8.46 -2.74
CA LEU A 290 23.28 9.38 -2.89
C LEU A 290 23.88 9.61 -1.50
N PRO A 291 25.23 9.55 -1.34
CA PRO A 291 25.87 9.99 -0.10
C PRO A 291 25.55 11.46 0.14
N VAL A 292 25.17 11.79 1.35
CA VAL A 292 24.99 13.17 1.82
C VAL A 292 26.23 13.56 2.59
#